data_3afbc915417c995562145c2a92e3567c
#
_entry.id   3afbc915417c995562145c2a92e3567c
#
_cell.length_a   1.000
_cell.length_b   1.000
_cell.length_c   1.000
_cell.angle_alpha   90.00
_cell.angle_beta   90.00
_cell.angle_gamma   90.00
#
_symmetry.space_group_name_H-M   'P 1'
#
loop_
_entity.id
_entity.type
_entity.pdbx_description
1 polymer ?
#
loop_
_entity_poly.entity_id
_entity_poly.type
_entity_poly.pdbx_seq_one_letter_code
_entity_poly.pdbx_strand_id
1 'polypeptide(L)'
;MNLDNVALNYNFLGGIDEDWFVTIHVCIEHAANTAIQSAFKIAAEFESGQYNQEFLKRELTHIKEAMLEVNHIFRKMPEKCDPYIYYHRVRPYIFGWKNNPALPDGLIYESCFNEKPQLYRGETGAQSSIVPTLDALLNVKHEKDELREYLDEMKSYMPPSHRELIKYVEDNSEVKQAVAGDKELIKLYDDCCQEISIFRSQHLRYAADYIHNQSTKSTLFGSGGSKVRGTGGTPFMKYLRKHRDETDSSKLKK
;
A
#
# COMPACT_ATOMS: atom_id res chain seq x y z
N MET A 1 -5.49 -11.35 14.95
CA MET A 1 -5.51 -12.31 13.82
C MET A 1 -4.12 -12.89 13.69
N ASN A 2 -3.99 -14.18 13.47
CA ASN A 2 -2.70 -14.86 13.35
C ASN A 2 -2.66 -15.59 12.01
N LEU A 3 -1.52 -15.58 11.31
CA LEU A 3 -1.31 -16.26 10.03
C LEU A 3 -1.70 -17.75 10.06
N ASP A 4 -1.53 -18.41 11.22
CA ASP A 4 -1.91 -19.83 11.37
C ASP A 4 -3.42 -20.07 11.51
N ASN A 5 -4.21 -19.00 11.71
CA ASN A 5 -5.67 -19.07 11.94
C ASN A 5 -6.47 -18.42 10.80
N VAL A 6 -5.81 -18.09 9.69
CA VAL A 6 -6.46 -17.48 8.51
C VAL A 6 -6.39 -18.46 7.36
N ALA A 7 -7.52 -18.67 6.70
CA ALA A 7 -7.62 -19.49 5.49
C ALA A 7 -8.47 -18.77 4.44
N LEU A 8 -8.18 -19.03 3.18
CA LEU A 8 -8.98 -18.52 2.07
C LEU A 8 -10.24 -19.34 1.88
N ASN A 9 -11.35 -18.67 1.57
CA ASN A 9 -12.58 -19.33 1.14
C ASN A 9 -12.53 -19.74 -0.34
N TYR A 10 -11.80 -18.98 -1.15
CA TYR A 10 -11.70 -19.16 -2.60
C TYR A 10 -10.27 -18.90 -3.05
N ASN A 11 -9.86 -19.66 -4.06
CA ASN A 11 -8.55 -19.56 -4.70
C ASN A 11 -8.72 -19.42 -6.21
N PHE A 12 -7.73 -18.88 -6.89
CA PHE A 12 -7.64 -18.92 -8.35
C PHE A 12 -7.17 -20.30 -8.82
N LEU A 13 -5.96 -20.70 -8.43
CA LEU A 13 -5.39 -22.02 -8.71
C LEU A 13 -5.17 -22.86 -7.46
N GLY A 14 -5.13 -22.21 -6.30
CA GLY A 14 -4.77 -22.83 -5.03
C GLY A 14 -3.26 -23.08 -4.90
N GLY A 15 -2.90 -23.58 -3.74
CA GLY A 15 -1.53 -23.88 -3.36
C GLY A 15 -0.99 -22.88 -2.34
N ILE A 16 0.08 -23.32 -1.66
CA ILE A 16 0.60 -22.61 -0.49
C ILE A 16 1.08 -21.19 -0.81
N ASP A 17 1.59 -20.96 -2.02
CA ASP A 17 2.11 -19.66 -2.45
C ASP A 17 0.98 -18.62 -2.58
N GLU A 18 -0.14 -19.01 -3.18
CA GLU A 18 -1.34 -18.17 -3.31
C GLU A 18 -1.95 -17.90 -1.94
N ASP A 19 -2.17 -18.96 -1.15
CA ASP A 19 -2.73 -18.85 0.19
C ASP A 19 -1.89 -17.94 1.07
N TRP A 20 -0.57 -18.11 1.06
CA TRP A 20 0.34 -17.31 1.86
C TRP A 20 0.39 -15.86 1.41
N PHE A 21 0.44 -15.62 0.09
CA PHE A 21 0.40 -14.27 -0.46
C PHE A 21 -0.83 -13.51 0.01
N VAL A 22 -2.02 -14.10 -0.10
CA VAL A 22 -3.26 -13.43 0.28
C VAL A 22 -3.37 -13.28 1.79
N THR A 23 -3.07 -14.34 2.58
CA THR A 23 -3.18 -14.28 4.04
C THR A 23 -2.22 -13.28 4.67
N ILE A 24 -1.01 -13.11 4.13
CA ILE A 24 -0.08 -12.04 4.53
C ILE A 24 -0.75 -10.67 4.37
N HIS A 25 -1.38 -10.39 3.23
CA HIS A 25 -2.06 -9.10 3.00
C HIS A 25 -3.26 -8.90 3.94
N VAL A 26 -4.07 -9.93 4.16
CA VAL A 26 -5.18 -9.88 5.13
C VAL A 26 -4.69 -9.57 6.54
N CYS A 27 -3.59 -10.20 6.96
CA CYS A 27 -3.00 -9.93 8.28
C CYS A 27 -2.39 -8.53 8.38
N ILE A 28 -1.80 -8.01 7.31
CA ILE A 28 -1.31 -6.62 7.23
C ILE A 28 -2.45 -5.63 7.41
N GLU A 29 -3.55 -5.79 6.66
CA GLU A 29 -4.73 -4.94 6.78
C GLU A 29 -5.31 -4.97 8.21
N HIS A 30 -5.37 -6.14 8.82
CA HIS A 30 -5.82 -6.28 10.20
C HIS A 30 -4.89 -5.61 11.21
N ALA A 31 -3.57 -5.80 11.09
CA ALA A 31 -2.58 -5.22 12.00
C ALA A 31 -2.55 -3.69 11.92
N ALA A 32 -2.77 -3.13 10.72
CA ALA A 32 -2.83 -1.69 10.51
C ALA A 32 -4.08 -1.00 11.09
N ASN A 33 -5.11 -1.76 11.51
CA ASN A 33 -6.36 -1.21 12.02
C ASN A 33 -6.15 -0.19 13.15
N THR A 34 -5.27 -0.49 14.12
CA THR A 34 -4.95 0.43 15.22
C THR A 34 -4.33 1.73 14.71
N ALA A 35 -3.45 1.66 13.71
CA ALA A 35 -2.84 2.86 13.11
C ALA A 35 -3.90 3.75 12.41
N ILE A 36 -4.83 3.13 11.67
CA ILE A 36 -5.92 3.85 11.01
C ILE A 36 -6.85 4.51 12.02
N GLN A 37 -7.23 3.79 13.09
CA GLN A 37 -8.05 4.35 14.16
C GLN A 37 -7.36 5.52 14.87
N SER A 38 -6.07 5.40 15.15
CA SER A 38 -5.30 6.48 15.77
C SER A 38 -5.16 7.69 14.85
N ALA A 39 -4.99 7.47 13.54
CA ALA A 39 -4.95 8.56 12.57
C ALA A 39 -6.28 9.34 12.53
N PHE A 40 -7.42 8.64 12.54
CA PHE A 40 -8.74 9.26 12.63
C PHE A 40 -8.92 10.05 13.92
N LYS A 41 -8.58 9.46 15.09
CA LYS A 41 -8.70 10.11 16.39
C LYS A 41 -7.86 11.39 16.47
N ILE A 42 -6.62 11.35 15.96
CA ILE A 42 -5.76 12.54 15.94
C ILE A 42 -6.39 13.63 15.08
N ALA A 43 -6.89 13.32 13.88
CA ALA A 43 -7.54 14.30 13.01
C ALA A 43 -8.79 14.90 13.68
N ALA A 44 -9.61 14.07 14.36
CA ALA A 44 -10.80 14.53 15.07
C ALA A 44 -10.49 15.46 16.26
N GLU A 45 -9.43 15.18 17.02
CA GLU A 45 -8.99 16.05 18.11
C GLU A 45 -8.44 17.38 17.59
N PHE A 46 -7.75 17.38 16.44
CA PHE A 46 -7.33 18.64 15.81
C PHE A 46 -8.52 19.47 15.33
N GLU A 47 -9.50 18.85 14.67
CA GLU A 47 -10.73 19.53 14.26
C GLU A 47 -11.46 20.17 15.45
N SER A 48 -11.51 19.48 16.59
CA SER A 48 -12.15 19.99 17.81
C SER A 48 -11.33 21.04 18.56
N GLY A 49 -10.03 21.18 18.27
CA GLY A 49 -9.09 22.04 18.98
C GLY A 49 -8.78 21.59 20.42
N GLN A 50 -9.06 20.34 20.78
CA GLN A 50 -8.97 19.83 22.16
C GLN A 50 -7.77 18.90 22.42
N TYR A 51 -6.86 18.73 21.44
CA TYR A 51 -5.73 17.83 21.60
C TYR A 51 -4.74 18.31 22.69
N ASN A 52 -4.07 17.35 23.32
CA ASN A 52 -2.96 17.59 24.23
C ASN A 52 -1.77 16.66 23.93
N GLN A 53 -0.60 16.95 24.51
CA GLN A 53 0.63 16.22 24.23
C GLN A 53 0.57 14.74 24.61
N GLU A 54 -0.04 14.41 25.75
CA GLU A 54 -0.16 13.02 26.21
C GLU A 54 -1.06 12.18 25.29
N PHE A 55 -2.12 12.80 24.77
CA PHE A 55 -2.96 12.16 23.75
C PHE A 55 -2.15 11.89 22.47
N LEU A 56 -1.40 12.88 21.96
CA LEU A 56 -0.57 12.71 20.77
C LEU A 56 0.50 11.65 20.97
N LYS A 57 1.18 11.63 22.12
CA LYS A 57 2.19 10.58 22.44
C LYS A 57 1.58 9.20 22.38
N ARG A 58 0.42 9.00 23.00
CA ARG A 58 -0.28 7.72 23.00
C ARG A 58 -0.66 7.27 21.59
N GLU A 59 -1.32 8.14 20.82
CA GLU A 59 -1.80 7.75 19.49
C GLU A 59 -0.65 7.56 18.47
N LEU A 60 0.40 8.38 18.52
CA LEU A 60 1.61 8.17 17.70
C LEU A 60 2.35 6.87 18.10
N THR A 61 2.36 6.52 19.39
CA THR A 61 2.91 5.23 19.86
C THR A 61 2.10 4.06 19.27
N HIS A 62 0.77 4.13 19.29
CA HIS A 62 -0.09 3.11 18.68
C HIS A 62 0.17 2.95 17.17
N ILE A 63 0.35 4.05 16.44
CA ILE A 63 0.69 4.02 15.01
C ILE A 63 2.03 3.33 14.79
N LYS A 64 3.06 3.72 15.53
CA LYS A 64 4.38 3.11 15.45
C LYS A 64 4.33 1.60 15.72
N GLU A 65 3.67 1.18 16.81
CA GLU A 65 3.57 -0.23 17.19
C GLU A 65 2.80 -1.05 16.16
N ALA A 66 1.70 -0.51 15.63
CA ALA A 66 0.95 -1.15 14.55
C ALA A 66 1.79 -1.32 13.29
N MET A 67 2.58 -0.31 12.90
CA MET A 67 3.45 -0.39 11.73
C MET A 67 4.65 -1.32 11.94
N LEU A 68 5.17 -1.46 13.17
CA LEU A 68 6.16 -2.48 13.51
C LEU A 68 5.60 -3.89 13.28
N GLU A 69 4.36 -4.15 13.70
CA GLU A 69 3.68 -5.44 13.47
C GLU A 69 3.40 -5.67 11.97
N VAL A 70 2.93 -4.66 11.25
CA VAL A 70 2.78 -4.71 9.79
C VAL A 70 4.09 -5.11 9.12
N ASN A 71 5.19 -4.47 9.48
CA ASN A 71 6.52 -4.78 8.95
C ASN A 71 6.98 -6.18 9.33
N HIS A 72 6.67 -6.66 10.55
CA HIS A 72 6.97 -8.02 10.98
C HIS A 72 6.23 -9.05 10.14
N ILE A 73 4.92 -8.87 9.94
CA ILE A 73 4.09 -9.75 9.10
C ILE A 73 4.60 -9.75 7.66
N PHE A 74 4.88 -8.58 7.10
CA PHE A 74 5.31 -8.45 5.70
C PHE A 74 6.64 -9.19 5.43
N ARG A 75 7.57 -9.22 6.41
CA ARG A 75 8.83 -9.97 6.29
C ARG A 75 8.65 -11.47 6.10
N LYS A 76 7.50 -12.02 6.50
CA LYS A 76 7.20 -13.45 6.37
C LYS A 76 6.80 -13.86 4.93
N MET A 77 6.60 -12.91 4.03
CA MET A 77 6.20 -13.22 2.64
C MET A 77 7.06 -14.31 1.99
N PRO A 78 8.41 -14.28 2.05
CA PRO A 78 9.26 -15.30 1.42
C PRO A 78 9.25 -16.66 2.11
N GLU A 79 8.64 -16.81 3.28
CA GLU A 79 8.65 -18.09 4.02
C GLU A 79 7.88 -19.19 3.29
N LYS A 80 6.77 -18.82 2.61
CA LYS A 80 5.91 -19.80 1.92
C LYS A 80 5.40 -19.33 0.56
N CYS A 81 5.86 -18.17 0.06
CA CYS A 81 5.52 -17.69 -1.27
C CYS A 81 6.79 -17.60 -2.11
N ASP A 82 6.97 -18.55 -3.00
CA ASP A 82 8.11 -18.59 -3.93
C ASP A 82 7.96 -17.53 -5.04
N PRO A 83 8.98 -16.70 -5.34
CA PRO A 83 8.90 -15.65 -6.35
C PRO A 83 8.54 -16.15 -7.75
N TYR A 84 9.04 -17.34 -8.16
CA TYR A 84 8.74 -17.92 -9.46
C TYR A 84 7.28 -18.37 -9.55
N ILE A 85 6.80 -19.09 -8.52
CA ILE A 85 5.39 -19.53 -8.43
C ILE A 85 4.46 -18.33 -8.41
N TYR A 86 4.73 -17.32 -7.58
CA TYR A 86 3.95 -16.09 -7.56
C TYR A 86 3.87 -15.46 -8.96
N TYR A 87 5.02 -15.25 -9.62
CA TYR A 87 5.08 -14.57 -10.90
C TYR A 87 4.29 -15.28 -12.00
N HIS A 88 4.38 -16.62 -12.05
CA HIS A 88 3.82 -17.42 -13.14
C HIS A 88 2.43 -17.99 -12.85
N ARG A 89 2.02 -18.12 -11.58
CA ARG A 89 0.78 -18.79 -11.22
C ARG A 89 -0.20 -17.94 -10.41
N VAL A 90 0.26 -17.00 -9.60
CA VAL A 90 -0.62 -16.11 -8.81
C VAL A 90 -0.85 -14.81 -9.57
N ARG A 91 0.22 -14.13 -9.94
CA ARG A 91 0.19 -12.81 -10.56
C ARG A 91 -0.69 -12.71 -11.82
N PRO A 92 -0.77 -13.68 -12.74
CA PRO A 92 -1.63 -13.58 -13.93
C PRO A 92 -3.11 -13.38 -13.61
N TYR A 93 -3.60 -13.88 -12.48
CA TYR A 93 -5.01 -13.81 -12.09
C TYR A 93 -5.39 -12.48 -11.42
N ILE A 94 -4.41 -11.76 -10.89
CA ILE A 94 -4.62 -10.44 -10.28
C ILE A 94 -4.25 -9.29 -11.23
N PHE A 95 -3.90 -9.61 -12.48
CA PHE A 95 -3.56 -8.61 -13.50
C PHE A 95 -4.83 -8.03 -14.13
N GLY A 96 -4.85 -6.70 -14.34
CA GLY A 96 -6.00 -6.03 -14.95
C GLY A 96 -6.00 -6.01 -16.47
N TRP A 97 -7.03 -5.39 -17.00
CA TRP A 97 -7.26 -5.25 -18.45
C TRP A 97 -6.63 -3.98 -19.03
N LYS A 98 -6.52 -2.93 -18.25
CA LYS A 98 -5.96 -1.64 -18.71
C LYS A 98 -4.49 -1.80 -19.08
N ASN A 99 -4.15 -1.38 -20.29
CA ASN A 99 -2.82 -1.53 -20.86
C ASN A 99 -2.37 -3.01 -21.04
N ASN A 100 -3.30 -3.94 -21.13
CA ASN A 100 -3.02 -5.34 -21.45
C ASN A 100 -3.03 -5.53 -22.99
N PRO A 101 -1.87 -5.91 -23.59
CA PRO A 101 -1.80 -6.10 -25.05
C PRO A 101 -2.71 -7.20 -25.59
N ALA A 102 -3.08 -8.18 -24.75
CA ALA A 102 -4.01 -9.25 -25.12
C ALA A 102 -5.48 -8.79 -25.16
N LEU A 103 -5.80 -7.65 -24.52
CA LEU A 103 -7.14 -7.08 -24.42
C LEU A 103 -7.05 -5.57 -24.66
N PRO A 104 -6.67 -5.11 -25.85
CA PRO A 104 -6.39 -3.71 -26.12
C PRO A 104 -7.62 -2.80 -25.91
N ASP A 105 -8.81 -3.33 -26.20
CA ASP A 105 -10.08 -2.62 -26.04
C ASP A 105 -10.72 -2.83 -24.64
N GLY A 106 -10.16 -3.70 -23.82
CA GLY A 106 -10.71 -4.07 -22.51
C GLY A 106 -11.54 -5.34 -22.53
N LEU A 107 -12.22 -5.63 -21.42
CA LEU A 107 -13.07 -6.81 -21.22
C LEU A 107 -14.55 -6.42 -21.24
N ILE A 108 -15.35 -7.16 -22.02
CA ILE A 108 -16.81 -7.01 -22.04
C ILE A 108 -17.40 -7.89 -20.93
N TYR A 109 -18.20 -7.27 -20.06
CA TYR A 109 -18.99 -7.97 -19.03
C TYR A 109 -20.41 -8.10 -19.56
N GLU A 110 -20.81 -9.35 -19.87
CA GLU A 110 -22.15 -9.65 -20.41
C GLU A 110 -23.25 -9.10 -19.50
N SER A 111 -24.25 -8.48 -20.11
CA SER A 111 -25.39 -7.85 -19.43
C SER A 111 -25.03 -6.69 -18.48
N CYS A 112 -23.78 -6.24 -18.48
CA CYS A 112 -23.31 -5.11 -17.67
C CYS A 112 -22.77 -3.99 -18.55
N PHE A 113 -22.75 -2.76 -18.04
CA PHE A 113 -22.14 -1.58 -18.69
C PHE A 113 -22.61 -1.32 -20.12
N ASN A 114 -23.84 -1.74 -20.49
CA ASN A 114 -24.37 -1.74 -21.87
C ASN A 114 -23.42 -2.46 -22.85
N GLU A 115 -22.78 -3.52 -22.41
CA GLU A 115 -21.80 -4.34 -23.15
C GLU A 115 -20.62 -3.55 -23.71
N LYS A 116 -20.31 -2.40 -23.11
CA LYS A 116 -19.12 -1.62 -23.46
C LYS A 116 -17.89 -2.22 -22.78
N PRO A 117 -16.76 -2.35 -23.49
CA PRO A 117 -15.52 -2.83 -22.92
C PRO A 117 -15.08 -1.97 -21.73
N GLN A 118 -14.59 -2.63 -20.67
CA GLN A 118 -14.07 -1.99 -19.47
C GLN A 118 -12.56 -2.15 -19.39
N LEU A 119 -11.86 -1.08 -19.02
CA LEU A 119 -10.40 -1.03 -18.89
C LEU A 119 -10.03 -0.88 -17.42
N TYR A 120 -10.30 -1.92 -16.62
CA TYR A 120 -9.95 -1.91 -15.19
C TYR A 120 -8.49 -2.27 -14.95
N ARG A 121 -7.92 -1.65 -13.91
CA ARG A 121 -6.62 -2.02 -13.36
C ARG A 121 -6.72 -3.30 -12.56
N GLY A 122 -5.61 -4.04 -12.47
CA GLY A 122 -5.51 -5.20 -11.61
C GLY A 122 -5.36 -4.80 -10.13
N GLU A 123 -5.48 -5.79 -9.27
CA GLU A 123 -5.27 -5.62 -7.83
C GLU A 123 -3.83 -5.19 -7.53
N THR A 124 -3.71 -4.23 -6.62
CA THR A 124 -2.41 -3.68 -6.21
C THR A 124 -2.49 -3.10 -4.81
N GLY A 125 -1.40 -3.17 -4.05
CA GLY A 125 -1.29 -2.52 -2.74
C GLY A 125 -1.56 -1.01 -2.76
N ALA A 126 -1.49 -0.36 -3.93
CA ALA A 126 -1.85 1.04 -4.08
C ALA A 126 -3.36 1.32 -3.90
N GLN A 127 -4.20 0.27 -3.87
CA GLN A 127 -5.64 0.35 -3.59
C GLN A 127 -5.95 0.18 -2.10
N SER A 128 -4.96 -0.13 -1.25
CA SER A 128 -5.08 -0.11 0.21
C SER A 128 -5.09 1.32 0.74
N SER A 129 -5.92 1.57 1.75
CA SER A 129 -6.02 2.88 2.41
C SER A 129 -4.98 3.11 3.51
N ILE A 130 -4.20 2.10 3.92
CA ILE A 130 -3.26 2.18 5.05
C ILE A 130 -2.25 3.31 4.82
N VAL A 131 -1.41 3.16 3.80
CA VAL A 131 -0.32 4.10 3.54
C VAL A 131 -0.82 5.51 3.19
N PRO A 132 -1.85 5.68 2.33
CA PRO A 132 -2.40 7.01 2.06
C PRO A 132 -2.97 7.72 3.28
N THR A 133 -3.60 7.01 4.23
CA THR A 133 -4.08 7.60 5.48
C THR A 133 -2.93 8.08 6.36
N LEU A 134 -1.86 7.27 6.48
CA LEU A 134 -0.69 7.62 7.28
C LEU A 134 0.13 8.75 6.63
N ASP A 135 0.27 8.76 5.30
CA ASP A 135 0.88 9.89 4.58
C ASP A 135 0.10 11.19 4.81
N ALA A 136 -1.22 11.13 4.76
CA ALA A 136 -2.10 12.27 5.03
C ALA A 136 -1.90 12.78 6.46
N LEU A 137 -1.93 11.88 7.45
CA LEU A 137 -1.73 12.24 8.86
C LEU A 137 -0.36 12.90 9.09
N LEU A 138 0.72 12.27 8.59
CA LEU A 138 2.09 12.74 8.82
C LEU A 138 2.50 13.88 7.87
N ASN A 139 1.57 14.40 7.07
CA ASN A 139 1.80 15.43 6.07
C ASN A 139 2.98 15.11 5.12
N VAL A 140 3.12 13.84 4.73
CA VAL A 140 4.09 13.42 3.72
C VAL A 140 3.63 13.94 2.37
N LYS A 141 4.46 14.76 1.74
CA LYS A 141 4.13 15.36 0.43
C LYS A 141 4.81 14.59 -0.69
N HIS A 142 4.02 14.26 -1.70
CA HIS A 142 4.50 13.68 -2.93
C HIS A 142 4.45 14.71 -4.06
N GLU A 143 5.48 14.73 -4.90
CA GLU A 143 5.51 15.60 -6.06
C GLU A 143 4.42 15.21 -7.07
N LYS A 144 3.92 16.20 -7.81
CA LYS A 144 2.97 15.96 -8.92
C LYS A 144 3.72 15.40 -10.13
N ASP A 145 3.49 14.12 -10.41
CA ASP A 145 4.04 13.41 -11.57
C ASP A 145 3.09 12.28 -12.01
N GLU A 146 3.47 11.52 -13.04
CA GLU A 146 2.69 10.37 -13.55
C GLU A 146 2.34 9.35 -12.46
N LEU A 147 3.17 9.24 -11.43
CA LEU A 147 2.88 8.37 -10.30
C LEU A 147 1.73 8.91 -9.46
N ARG A 148 1.70 10.22 -9.20
CA ARG A 148 0.60 10.83 -8.44
C ARG A 148 -0.73 10.63 -9.15
N GLU A 149 -0.75 10.81 -10.48
CA GLU A 149 -1.94 10.53 -11.30
C GLU A 149 -2.38 9.07 -11.17
N TYR A 150 -1.43 8.13 -11.21
CA TYR A 150 -1.72 6.72 -10.99
C TYR A 150 -2.28 6.44 -9.59
N LEU A 151 -1.72 7.01 -8.54
CA LEU A 151 -2.21 6.81 -7.17
C LEU A 151 -3.60 7.43 -6.97
N ASP A 152 -3.85 8.58 -7.58
CA ASP A 152 -5.18 9.20 -7.56
C ASP A 152 -6.21 8.33 -8.32
N GLU A 153 -5.82 7.69 -9.42
CA GLU A 153 -6.63 6.66 -10.08
C GLU A 153 -6.87 5.46 -9.14
N MET A 154 -5.84 4.99 -8.41
CA MET A 154 -5.98 3.85 -7.48
C MET A 154 -6.92 4.15 -6.31
N LYS A 155 -6.99 5.39 -5.86
CA LYS A 155 -7.99 5.80 -4.85
C LYS A 155 -9.42 5.55 -5.33
N SER A 156 -9.70 5.65 -6.64
CA SER A 156 -11.05 5.40 -7.17
C SER A 156 -11.53 3.96 -7.00
N TYR A 157 -10.62 3.01 -6.81
CA TYR A 157 -10.89 1.59 -6.54
C TYR A 157 -11.14 1.29 -5.05
N MET A 158 -10.80 2.23 -4.16
CA MET A 158 -11.06 2.08 -2.73
C MET A 158 -12.56 2.23 -2.43
N PRO A 159 -13.08 1.60 -1.37
CA PRO A 159 -14.43 1.87 -0.87
C PRO A 159 -14.64 3.37 -0.64
N PRO A 160 -15.84 3.92 -0.90
CA PRO A 160 -16.11 5.36 -0.71
C PRO A 160 -15.72 5.88 0.67
N SER A 161 -16.08 5.15 1.74
CA SER A 161 -15.76 5.52 3.13
C SER A 161 -14.25 5.58 3.41
N HIS A 162 -13.43 4.74 2.73
CA HIS A 162 -11.97 4.82 2.86
C HIS A 162 -11.41 6.10 2.24
N ARG A 163 -11.97 6.51 1.09
CA ARG A 163 -11.57 7.78 0.44
C ARG A 163 -11.95 8.99 1.28
N GLU A 164 -13.14 8.95 1.87
CA GLU A 164 -13.63 9.99 2.79
C GLU A 164 -12.75 10.09 4.03
N LEU A 165 -12.34 8.95 4.61
CA LEU A 165 -11.43 8.92 5.74
C LEU A 165 -10.07 9.53 5.40
N ILE A 166 -9.46 9.14 4.26
CA ILE A 166 -8.17 9.70 3.83
C ILE A 166 -8.28 11.22 3.69
N LYS A 167 -9.34 11.69 3.02
CA LYS A 167 -9.58 13.12 2.84
C LYS A 167 -9.80 13.84 4.18
N TYR A 168 -10.59 13.27 5.07
CA TYR A 168 -10.84 13.83 6.40
C TYR A 168 -9.54 14.00 7.20
N VAL A 169 -8.67 12.97 7.19
CA VAL A 169 -7.36 13.03 7.84
C VAL A 169 -6.45 14.06 7.18
N GLU A 170 -6.45 14.16 5.84
CA GLU A 170 -5.66 15.15 5.10
C GLU A 170 -6.08 16.59 5.41
N ASP A 171 -7.40 16.84 5.48
CA ASP A 171 -7.96 18.17 5.72
C ASP A 171 -7.74 18.65 7.18
N ASN A 172 -7.64 17.72 8.14
CA ASN A 172 -7.62 18.06 9.57
C ASN A 172 -6.29 17.75 10.27
N SER A 173 -5.27 17.22 9.58
CA SER A 173 -4.01 16.90 10.24
C SER A 173 -3.08 18.10 10.37
N GLU A 174 -2.74 18.43 11.62
CA GLU A 174 -1.72 19.42 11.99
C GLU A 174 -0.56 18.76 12.78
N VAL A 175 -0.38 17.42 12.66
CA VAL A 175 0.57 16.65 13.48
C VAL A 175 1.98 17.23 13.39
N LYS A 176 2.43 17.59 12.20
CA LYS A 176 3.79 18.09 11.98
C LYS A 176 4.07 19.39 12.74
N GLN A 177 3.07 20.27 12.83
CA GLN A 177 3.13 21.52 13.59
C GLN A 177 3.00 21.24 15.09
N ALA A 178 2.10 20.35 15.49
CA ALA A 178 1.80 20.04 16.88
C ALA A 178 2.96 19.35 17.61
N VAL A 179 3.77 18.56 16.91
CA VAL A 179 4.95 17.90 17.50
C VAL A 179 6.15 18.85 17.60
N ALA A 180 6.13 19.98 16.91
CA ALA A 180 7.25 20.92 16.90
C ALA A 180 7.51 21.50 18.31
N GLY A 181 8.75 21.43 18.76
CA GLY A 181 9.16 21.94 20.07
C GLY A 181 9.19 20.90 21.21
N ASP A 182 8.58 19.72 21.04
CA ASP A 182 8.68 18.62 21.99
C ASP A 182 9.59 17.50 21.42
N LYS A 183 10.72 17.25 22.08
CA LYS A 183 11.72 16.28 21.61
C LYS A 183 11.22 14.85 21.56
N GLU A 184 10.32 14.48 22.47
CA GLU A 184 9.76 13.14 22.55
C GLU A 184 8.72 12.94 21.45
N LEU A 185 7.85 13.91 21.22
CA LEU A 185 6.87 13.90 20.13
C LEU A 185 7.56 13.93 18.75
N ILE A 186 8.60 14.73 18.57
CA ILE A 186 9.41 14.71 17.34
C ILE A 186 9.98 13.32 17.11
N LYS A 187 10.51 12.67 18.16
CA LYS A 187 11.04 11.31 18.02
C LYS A 187 9.97 10.31 17.61
N LEU A 188 8.79 10.36 18.23
CA LEU A 188 7.67 9.46 17.88
C LEU A 188 7.18 9.68 16.44
N TYR A 189 7.07 10.94 16.03
CA TYR A 189 6.73 11.29 14.64
C TYR A 189 7.75 10.72 13.65
N ASP A 190 9.05 10.92 13.91
CA ASP A 190 10.12 10.38 13.07
C ASP A 190 10.16 8.86 13.08
N ASP A 191 9.87 8.21 14.21
CA ASP A 191 9.73 6.76 14.32
C ASP A 191 8.56 6.26 13.44
N CYS A 192 7.41 6.94 13.41
CA CYS A 192 6.30 6.61 12.52
C CYS A 192 6.70 6.73 11.03
N CYS A 193 7.35 7.83 10.65
CA CYS A 193 7.89 8.00 9.29
C CYS A 193 8.89 6.89 8.95
N GLN A 194 9.74 6.50 9.90
CA GLN A 194 10.73 5.44 9.72
C GLN A 194 10.07 4.09 9.43
N GLU A 195 9.02 3.71 10.16
CA GLU A 195 8.33 2.43 9.94
C GLU A 195 7.63 2.38 8.57
N ILE A 196 7.07 3.49 8.11
CA ILE A 196 6.51 3.59 6.75
C ILE A 196 7.62 3.48 5.68
N SER A 197 8.76 4.10 5.91
CA SER A 197 9.93 4.00 5.01
C SER A 197 10.48 2.57 4.95
N ILE A 198 10.51 1.85 6.08
CA ILE A 198 10.89 0.43 6.15
C ILE A 198 9.90 -0.40 5.32
N PHE A 199 8.59 -0.19 5.48
CA PHE A 199 7.56 -0.87 4.70
C PHE A 199 7.76 -0.65 3.19
N ARG A 200 7.97 0.59 2.77
CA ARG A 200 8.24 0.94 1.37
C ARG A 200 9.54 0.33 0.82
N SER A 201 10.59 0.28 1.64
CA SER A 201 11.86 -0.34 1.27
C SER A 201 11.73 -1.84 1.07
N GLN A 202 10.96 -2.51 1.94
CA GLN A 202 10.66 -3.93 1.84
C GLN A 202 9.79 -4.25 0.61
N HIS A 203 8.77 -3.42 0.35
CA HIS A 203 7.95 -3.52 -0.85
C HIS A 203 8.80 -3.36 -2.13
N LEU A 204 9.71 -2.38 -2.17
CA LEU A 204 10.64 -2.19 -3.29
C LEU A 204 11.50 -3.43 -3.52
N ARG A 205 12.01 -4.06 -2.45
CA ARG A 205 12.78 -5.30 -2.54
C ARG A 205 11.95 -6.44 -3.11
N TYR A 206 10.73 -6.65 -2.60
CA TYR A 206 9.85 -7.70 -3.11
C TYR A 206 9.42 -7.45 -4.56
N ALA A 207 9.16 -6.21 -4.92
CA ALA A 207 8.89 -5.86 -6.31
C ALA A 207 10.07 -6.21 -7.24
N ALA A 208 11.31 -6.06 -6.77
CA ALA A 208 12.49 -6.52 -7.51
C ALA A 208 12.54 -8.06 -7.60
N ASP A 209 12.39 -8.76 -6.48
CA ASP A 209 12.58 -10.21 -6.40
C ASP A 209 11.44 -10.98 -7.07
N TYR A 210 10.19 -10.57 -6.85
CA TYR A 210 8.97 -11.27 -7.29
C TYR A 210 8.52 -10.88 -8.69
N ILE A 211 8.94 -9.71 -9.21
CA ILE A 211 8.49 -9.23 -10.52
C ILE A 211 9.66 -8.98 -11.46
N HIS A 212 10.56 -8.05 -11.11
CA HIS A 212 11.63 -7.64 -12.04
C HIS A 212 12.56 -8.80 -12.38
N ASN A 213 13.11 -9.49 -11.38
CA ASN A 213 14.04 -10.59 -11.56
C ASN A 213 13.39 -11.81 -12.26
N GLN A 214 12.09 -12.05 -12.03
CA GLN A 214 11.38 -13.15 -12.68
C GLN A 214 11.08 -12.84 -14.16
N SER A 215 10.74 -11.61 -14.49
CA SER A 215 10.47 -11.19 -15.87
C SER A 215 11.68 -11.32 -16.78
N THR A 216 12.88 -11.12 -16.25
CA THR A 216 14.14 -11.25 -17.01
C THR A 216 14.54 -12.70 -17.25
N LYS A 217 14.09 -13.63 -16.40
CA LYS A 217 14.36 -15.08 -16.52
C LYS A 217 13.38 -15.80 -17.44
N SER A 218 12.22 -15.21 -17.71
CA SER A 218 11.15 -15.84 -18.48
C SER A 218 11.28 -15.54 -19.97
N THR A 219 11.97 -16.44 -20.71
CA THR A 219 11.96 -16.45 -22.17
C THR A 219 10.79 -17.25 -22.78
N LEU A 220 10.01 -17.97 -21.96
CA LEU A 220 9.00 -18.94 -22.41
C LEU A 220 7.56 -18.42 -22.48
N PHE A 221 7.23 -17.38 -21.75
CA PHE A 221 5.93 -16.74 -21.83
C PHE A 221 6.15 -15.26 -22.06
N GLY A 222 6.33 -14.90 -23.32
CA GLY A 222 6.44 -13.54 -23.75
C GLY A 222 5.22 -12.72 -23.38
N SER A 223 5.22 -12.10 -22.19
CA SER A 223 4.51 -10.86 -22.03
C SER A 223 5.26 -9.85 -22.92
N GLY A 224 4.88 -9.82 -24.18
CA GLY A 224 5.48 -8.99 -25.22
C GLY A 224 5.39 -7.54 -24.84
N GLY A 225 6.44 -7.03 -24.21
CA GLY A 225 6.53 -5.63 -23.89
C GLY A 225 7.85 -5.35 -23.19
N SER A 226 8.65 -4.50 -23.77
CA SER A 226 9.98 -4.10 -23.32
C SER A 226 10.06 -3.41 -21.95
N LYS A 227 8.98 -3.35 -21.17
CA LYS A 227 8.94 -2.71 -19.84
C LYS A 227 8.20 -3.59 -18.84
N VAL A 228 8.92 -3.99 -17.80
CA VAL A 228 8.35 -4.68 -16.63
C VAL A 228 7.35 -3.76 -15.93
N ARG A 229 6.10 -4.21 -15.80
CA ARG A 229 5.01 -3.44 -15.19
C ARG A 229 4.45 -4.16 -13.98
N GLY A 230 3.98 -3.41 -12.98
CA GLY A 230 3.17 -3.93 -11.87
C GLY A 230 1.80 -4.45 -12.34
N THR A 231 1.06 -5.12 -11.49
CA THR A 231 -0.31 -5.61 -11.77
C THR A 231 -1.26 -4.47 -12.16
N GLY A 232 -1.01 -3.26 -11.66
CA GLY A 232 -1.69 -2.03 -12.08
C GLY A 232 -1.19 -1.43 -13.40
N GLY A 233 -0.22 -2.04 -14.09
CA GLY A 233 0.24 -1.61 -15.43
C GLY A 233 1.28 -0.49 -15.47
N THR A 234 1.96 -0.18 -14.35
CA THR A 234 2.93 0.94 -14.24
C THR A 234 4.39 0.48 -14.14
N PRO A 235 5.38 1.30 -14.56
CA PRO A 235 6.81 1.07 -14.31
C PRO A 235 7.17 1.43 -12.86
N PHE A 236 6.88 0.53 -11.92
CA PHE A 236 6.82 0.76 -10.48
C PHE A 236 8.17 0.98 -9.77
N MET A 237 9.28 0.41 -10.25
CA MET A 237 10.57 0.42 -9.53
C MET A 237 11.10 1.82 -9.21
N LYS A 238 11.04 2.73 -10.18
CA LYS A 238 11.48 4.13 -10.02
C LYS A 238 10.62 4.84 -8.98
N TYR A 239 9.34 4.57 -9.00
CA TYR A 239 8.33 5.24 -8.19
C TYR A 239 8.35 4.79 -6.73
N LEU A 240 8.51 3.49 -6.47
CA LEU A 240 8.62 2.96 -5.10
C LEU A 240 9.82 3.56 -4.37
N ARG A 241 10.95 3.75 -5.08
CA ARG A 241 12.13 4.41 -4.51
C ARG A 241 11.84 5.86 -4.15
N LYS A 242 11.25 6.62 -5.07
CA LYS A 242 10.91 8.03 -4.86
C LYS A 242 10.01 8.22 -3.64
N HIS A 243 8.94 7.43 -3.50
CA HIS A 243 8.03 7.52 -2.36
C HIS A 243 8.70 7.22 -1.02
N ARG A 244 9.61 6.25 -0.98
CA ARG A 244 10.42 6.00 0.22
C ARG A 244 11.25 7.24 0.58
N ASP A 245 11.94 7.81 -0.40
CA ASP A 245 12.84 8.96 -0.21
C ASP A 245 12.04 10.22 0.22
N GLU A 246 10.84 10.43 -0.31
CA GLU A 246 9.92 11.49 0.10
C GLU A 246 9.44 11.31 1.56
N THR A 247 9.17 10.06 1.99
CA THR A 247 8.84 9.76 3.37
C THR A 247 10.01 10.05 4.31
N ASP A 248 11.22 9.63 3.95
CA ASP A 248 12.42 9.91 4.74
C ASP A 248 12.70 11.41 4.85
N SER A 249 12.42 12.16 3.78
CA SER A 249 12.56 13.61 3.76
C SER A 249 11.53 14.36 4.63
N SER A 250 10.46 13.67 5.04
CA SER A 250 9.43 14.25 5.91
C SER A 250 9.80 14.26 7.38
N LYS A 251 10.84 13.51 7.80
CA LYS A 251 11.36 13.52 9.17
C LYS A 251 11.83 14.90 9.60
N LEU A 252 11.65 15.18 10.90
CA LEU A 252 11.98 16.48 11.50
C LEU A 252 13.42 16.55 12.02
N LYS A 253 14.00 15.41 12.41
CA LYS A 253 15.43 15.33 12.72
C LYS A 253 16.19 14.97 11.44
N LYS A 254 17.06 15.88 11.05
CA LYS A 254 18.09 15.63 10.03
C LYS A 254 19.34 15.06 10.65
#